data_424848f466db92931cc5f89727afc961
#
_entry.id   424848f466db92931cc5f89727afc961
#
_cell.length_a   1.000
_cell.length_b   1.000
_cell.length_c   1.000
_cell.angle_alpha   90.00
_cell.angle_beta   90.00
_cell.angle_gamma   90.00
#
_symmetry.space_group_name_H-M   'P 1'
#
loop_
_entity.id
_entity.type
_entity.pdbx_description
1 polymer ?
#
loop_
_entity_poly.entity_id
_entity_poly.type
_entity_poly.pdbx_seq_one_letter_code
_entity_poly.pdbx_strand_id
1 'polypeptide(L)'
;NLCVFATTGIALSGSLITFFVFYELLTLSTWPLVVHKGDRKSIAAGRTYLIYTMIGSAALLFGIVWLEGITGPVEFANDPALDELSRLSLTVIFVLCIGGLGVKAAMVPFHGWLPQAMAAPAPVSALLHAVAVVKAGAFGIVRFIYDVYGIERVSELSLGPPLAIVASITIIYGSLRALQQTDIKRRLAFSTVSQVSYIALGASLAGPFATIGGLVHLVHQGLMKITLFFAAGALAERRGITSVDQMVGAGRRMPLTMLAFSIGALGMIGIPPIAGFVSKWYLGIGAVQGGYTWVLLVLAGSSLLNAAYFLPLLYRAWFMAPVASDEPTSAGEGPADLIAPALVTALASLAVGLFAGFALSPL
;
A
#
# COMPACT_ATOMS: atom_id res chain seq x y z
N ASN A 1 7.05 9.69 16.19
CA ASN A 1 5.99 9.61 17.20
C ASN A 1 4.69 10.25 16.71
N LEU A 2 4.69 11.51 16.16
CA LEU A 2 3.45 12.19 15.75
C LEU A 2 2.69 11.43 14.64
N CYS A 3 3.40 10.86 13.65
CA CYS A 3 2.78 10.04 12.60
C CYS A 3 2.12 8.77 13.17
N VAL A 4 2.76 8.12 14.15
CA VAL A 4 2.19 6.95 14.83
C VAL A 4 0.93 7.34 15.60
N PHE A 5 1.00 8.44 16.35
CA PHE A 5 -0.15 8.98 17.05
C PHE A 5 -1.33 9.27 16.11
N ALA A 6 -1.06 9.96 14.99
CA ALA A 6 -2.08 10.25 13.99
C ALA A 6 -2.68 8.96 13.38
N THR A 7 -1.84 7.95 13.06
CA THR A 7 -2.31 6.69 12.50
C THR A 7 -3.14 5.89 13.51
N THR A 8 -2.73 5.89 14.79
CA THR A 8 -3.52 5.27 15.87
C THR A 8 -4.86 5.99 16.05
N GLY A 9 -4.86 7.33 16.00
CA GLY A 9 -6.10 8.11 16.05
C GLY A 9 -7.05 7.80 14.89
N ILE A 10 -6.53 7.62 13.66
CA ILE A 10 -7.32 7.16 12.50
C ILE A 10 -7.95 5.78 12.80
N ALA A 11 -7.18 4.85 13.35
CA ALA A 11 -7.65 3.49 13.61
C ALA A 11 -8.73 3.44 14.71
N LEU A 12 -8.60 4.29 15.73
CA LEU A 12 -9.47 4.33 16.90
C LEU A 12 -10.62 5.36 16.79
N SER A 13 -10.72 6.09 15.67
CA SER A 13 -11.79 7.08 15.50
C SER A 13 -13.17 6.43 15.48
N GLY A 14 -14.10 6.98 16.26
CA GLY A 14 -15.49 6.52 16.33
C GLY A 14 -16.42 7.27 15.39
N SER A 15 -16.02 8.46 14.88
CA SER A 15 -16.81 9.26 13.96
C SER A 15 -16.03 9.71 12.73
N LEU A 16 -16.74 10.10 11.66
CA LEU A 16 -16.13 10.57 10.42
C LEU A 16 -15.30 11.85 10.62
N ILE A 17 -15.77 12.78 11.44
CA ILE A 17 -15.02 14.03 11.73
C ILE A 17 -13.74 13.71 12.52
N THR A 18 -13.80 12.86 13.54
CA THR A 18 -12.60 12.45 14.30
C THR A 18 -11.59 11.75 13.39
N PHE A 19 -12.08 10.85 12.52
CA PHE A 19 -11.24 10.22 11.50
C PHE A 19 -10.57 11.27 10.61
N PHE A 20 -11.31 12.25 10.10
CA PHE A 20 -10.78 13.30 9.22
C PHE A 20 -9.72 14.15 9.91
N VAL A 21 -9.91 14.53 11.18
CA VAL A 21 -8.93 15.33 11.95
C VAL A 21 -7.60 14.58 12.04
N PHE A 22 -7.61 13.30 12.43
CA PHE A 22 -6.38 12.49 12.49
C PHE A 22 -5.79 12.20 11.10
N TYR A 23 -6.64 12.08 10.10
CA TYR A 23 -6.25 11.89 8.71
C TYR A 23 -5.47 13.10 8.16
N GLU A 24 -5.85 14.32 8.53
CA GLU A 24 -5.10 15.53 8.19
C GLU A 24 -3.88 15.74 9.08
N LEU A 25 -3.96 15.41 10.35
CA LEU A 25 -2.79 15.42 11.23
C LEU A 25 -1.67 14.51 10.67
N LEU A 26 -2.04 13.38 10.08
CA LEU A 26 -1.09 12.50 9.41
C LEU A 26 -0.43 13.19 8.19
N THR A 27 -1.17 13.92 7.36
CA THR A 27 -0.62 14.71 6.24
C THR A 27 0.39 15.72 6.75
N LEU A 28 -0.02 16.52 7.75
CA LEU A 28 0.83 17.59 8.30
C LEU A 28 2.09 17.03 8.97
N SER A 29 2.00 15.89 9.65
CA SER A 29 3.14 15.26 10.31
C SER A 29 4.13 14.59 9.36
N THR A 30 3.68 14.14 8.19
CA THR A 30 4.52 13.47 7.21
C THR A 30 5.15 14.42 6.18
N TRP A 31 4.55 15.58 5.93
CA TRP A 31 5.09 16.55 4.99
C TRP A 31 6.53 17.01 5.32
N PRO A 32 6.89 17.39 6.57
CA PRO A 32 8.25 17.76 6.92
C PRO A 32 9.27 16.63 6.64
N LEU A 33 8.83 15.37 6.77
CA LEU A 33 9.68 14.22 6.50
C LEU A 33 9.96 14.07 5.00
N VAL A 34 8.99 14.38 4.13
CA VAL A 34 9.16 14.35 2.67
C VAL A 34 10.15 15.40 2.21
N VAL A 35 10.10 16.62 2.79
CA VAL A 35 10.98 17.73 2.43
C VAL A 35 12.29 17.75 3.22
N HIS A 36 12.55 16.80 4.08
CA HIS A 36 13.65 16.76 5.06
C HIS A 36 15.03 17.09 4.48
N LYS A 37 15.32 16.68 3.24
CA LYS A 37 16.60 16.97 2.60
C LYS A 37 16.81 18.45 2.24
N GLY A 38 15.74 19.25 2.11
CA GLY A 38 15.79 20.65 1.77
C GLY A 38 16.26 20.99 0.34
N ASP A 39 16.57 19.99 -0.48
CA ASP A 39 16.97 20.21 -1.87
C ASP A 39 15.75 20.52 -2.78
N ARG A 40 16.01 21.08 -3.97
CA ARG A 40 14.95 21.45 -4.92
C ARG A 40 14.02 20.28 -5.27
N LYS A 41 14.55 19.05 -5.31
CA LYS A 41 13.81 17.85 -5.66
C LYS A 41 12.87 17.43 -4.53
N SER A 42 13.33 17.45 -3.28
CA SER A 42 12.50 17.10 -2.12
C SER A 42 11.43 18.18 -1.84
N ILE A 43 11.76 19.47 -2.02
CA ILE A 43 10.76 20.55 -1.90
C ILE A 43 9.68 20.43 -2.99
N ALA A 44 10.05 20.17 -4.24
CA ALA A 44 9.08 19.93 -5.31
C ALA A 44 8.20 18.71 -5.04
N ALA A 45 8.79 17.62 -4.54
CA ALA A 45 8.06 16.42 -4.14
C ALA A 45 7.07 16.71 -3.00
N GLY A 46 7.50 17.46 -1.98
CA GLY A 46 6.64 17.86 -0.87
C GLY A 46 5.50 18.77 -1.30
N ARG A 47 5.74 19.69 -2.26
CA ARG A 47 4.67 20.52 -2.85
C ARG A 47 3.65 19.65 -3.59
N THR A 48 4.10 18.72 -4.43
CA THR A 48 3.20 17.80 -5.14
C THR A 48 2.40 16.95 -4.15
N TYR A 49 3.05 16.43 -3.11
CA TYR A 49 2.38 15.68 -2.05
C TYR A 49 1.25 16.48 -1.40
N LEU A 50 1.52 17.73 -0.99
CA LEU A 50 0.48 18.59 -0.38
C LEU A 50 -0.65 18.89 -1.34
N ILE A 51 -0.36 19.24 -2.60
CA ILE A 51 -1.42 19.56 -3.58
C ILE A 51 -2.38 18.37 -3.73
N TYR A 52 -1.84 17.16 -3.95
CA TYR A 52 -2.68 15.99 -4.09
C TYR A 52 -3.49 15.68 -2.84
N THR A 53 -2.84 15.66 -1.68
CA THR A 53 -3.51 15.31 -0.42
C THR A 53 -4.53 16.36 -0.02
N MET A 54 -4.27 17.66 -0.18
CA MET A 54 -5.23 18.73 0.15
C MET A 54 -6.46 18.70 -0.77
N ILE A 55 -6.29 18.43 -2.06
CA ILE A 55 -7.44 18.27 -2.98
C ILE A 55 -8.26 17.05 -2.57
N GLY A 56 -7.61 15.92 -2.27
CA GLY A 56 -8.29 14.71 -1.81
C GLY A 56 -9.03 14.94 -0.48
N SER A 57 -8.38 15.61 0.45
CA SER A 57 -8.97 15.94 1.75
C SER A 57 -10.14 16.91 1.64
N ALA A 58 -10.08 17.88 0.73
CA ALA A 58 -11.19 18.79 0.46
C ALA A 58 -12.41 18.02 -0.07
N ALA A 59 -12.20 17.08 -1.00
CA ALA A 59 -13.28 16.23 -1.51
C ALA A 59 -13.86 15.33 -0.41
N LEU A 60 -13.01 14.72 0.42
CA LEU A 60 -13.43 13.91 1.57
C LEU A 60 -14.24 14.74 2.57
N LEU A 61 -13.73 15.91 2.97
CA LEU A 61 -14.41 16.79 3.91
C LEU A 61 -15.76 17.25 3.36
N PHE A 62 -15.81 17.63 2.08
CA PHE A 62 -17.06 18.03 1.46
C PHE A 62 -18.10 16.90 1.49
N GLY A 63 -17.68 15.65 1.20
CA GLY A 63 -18.56 14.48 1.31
C GLY A 63 -19.03 14.23 2.74
N ILE A 64 -18.15 14.34 3.73
CA ILE A 64 -18.48 14.18 5.16
C ILE A 64 -19.47 15.27 5.60
N VAL A 65 -19.18 16.54 5.34
CA VAL A 65 -20.05 17.67 5.74
C VAL A 65 -21.40 17.60 5.05
N TRP A 66 -21.45 17.18 3.80
CA TRP A 66 -22.72 16.98 3.10
C TRP A 66 -23.54 15.86 3.76
N LEU A 67 -22.90 14.74 4.07
CA LEU A 67 -23.54 13.61 4.73
C LEU A 67 -24.08 14.03 6.10
N GLU A 68 -23.20 14.53 6.98
CA GLU A 68 -23.58 14.92 8.36
C GLU A 68 -24.52 16.13 8.41
N GLY A 69 -24.53 16.99 7.39
CA GLY A 69 -25.47 18.10 7.27
C GLY A 69 -26.91 17.66 7.06
N ILE A 70 -27.13 16.43 6.58
CA ILE A 70 -28.47 15.87 6.36
C ILE A 70 -28.84 14.88 7.49
N THR A 71 -27.91 13.99 7.85
CA THR A 71 -28.17 12.89 8.81
C THR A 71 -27.85 13.25 10.26
N GLY A 72 -27.12 14.35 10.49
CA GLY A 72 -26.47 14.61 11.78
C GLY A 72 -25.10 13.90 11.87
N PRO A 73 -24.43 13.95 13.04
CA PRO A 73 -23.11 13.33 13.23
C PRO A 73 -23.14 11.83 12.92
N VAL A 74 -22.27 11.39 12.02
CA VAL A 74 -22.18 9.98 11.58
C VAL A 74 -21.08 9.26 12.34
N GLU A 75 -21.46 8.22 13.05
CA GLU A 75 -20.55 7.29 13.69
C GLU A 75 -20.23 6.11 12.75
N PHE A 76 -19.11 5.42 13.02
CA PHE A 76 -18.76 4.18 12.32
C PHE A 76 -19.59 3.00 12.88
N ALA A 77 -20.90 3.04 12.65
CA ALA A 77 -21.85 2.09 13.22
C ALA A 77 -23.01 1.72 12.27
N ASN A 78 -22.83 1.92 10.95
CA ASN A 78 -23.86 1.66 9.94
C ASN A 78 -25.18 2.39 10.24
N ASP A 79 -25.19 3.70 10.08
CA ASP A 79 -26.28 4.58 10.48
C ASP A 79 -27.54 4.38 9.60
N PRO A 80 -28.71 4.07 10.18
CA PRO A 80 -29.97 3.94 9.45
C PRO A 80 -30.46 5.26 8.83
N ALA A 81 -30.02 6.42 9.32
CA ALA A 81 -30.39 7.73 8.75
C ALA A 81 -29.95 7.89 7.28
N LEU A 82 -29.00 7.07 6.80
CA LEU A 82 -28.63 7.05 5.39
C LEU A 82 -29.74 6.55 4.47
N ASP A 83 -30.70 5.76 4.97
CA ASP A 83 -31.82 5.22 4.18
C ASP A 83 -32.82 6.32 3.73
N GLU A 84 -32.81 7.46 4.39
CA GLU A 84 -33.65 8.61 4.03
C GLU A 84 -33.09 9.42 2.84
N LEU A 85 -31.82 9.19 2.49
CA LEU A 85 -31.12 9.92 1.43
C LEU A 85 -31.49 9.41 0.03
N SER A 86 -31.56 10.35 -0.92
CA SER A 86 -31.76 9.99 -2.32
C SER A 86 -30.59 9.14 -2.84
N ARG A 87 -30.90 8.22 -3.76
CA ARG A 87 -29.91 7.39 -4.43
C ARG A 87 -28.78 8.19 -5.08
N LEU A 88 -29.13 9.35 -5.66
CA LEU A 88 -28.16 10.25 -6.26
C LEU A 88 -27.21 10.85 -5.21
N SER A 89 -27.77 11.37 -4.09
CA SER A 89 -26.96 11.96 -3.03
C SER A 89 -25.99 10.94 -2.45
N LEU A 90 -26.45 9.72 -2.15
CA LEU A 90 -25.59 8.63 -1.67
C LEU A 90 -24.48 8.31 -2.66
N THR A 91 -24.80 8.20 -3.95
CA THR A 91 -23.79 7.93 -4.98
C THR A 91 -22.74 9.04 -5.07
N VAL A 92 -23.15 10.31 -5.05
CA VAL A 92 -22.19 11.43 -5.16
C VAL A 92 -21.32 11.53 -3.91
N ILE A 93 -21.90 11.38 -2.71
CA ILE A 93 -21.14 11.38 -1.45
C ILE A 93 -20.15 10.21 -1.43
N PHE A 94 -20.55 9.01 -1.88
CA PHE A 94 -19.65 7.87 -1.99
C PHE A 94 -18.47 8.19 -2.90
N VAL A 95 -18.72 8.74 -4.09
CA VAL A 95 -17.65 9.09 -5.05
C VAL A 95 -16.70 10.14 -4.49
N LEU A 96 -17.22 11.15 -3.79
CA LEU A 96 -16.40 12.20 -3.15
C LEU A 96 -15.52 11.61 -2.04
N CYS A 97 -16.11 10.82 -1.14
CA CYS A 97 -15.37 10.23 -0.02
C CYS A 97 -14.36 9.19 -0.48
N ILE A 98 -14.76 8.24 -1.32
CA ILE A 98 -13.86 7.22 -1.89
C ILE A 98 -12.78 7.84 -2.78
N GLY A 99 -13.14 8.86 -3.57
CA GLY A 99 -12.17 9.63 -4.37
C GLY A 99 -11.14 10.34 -3.50
N GLY A 100 -11.58 11.02 -2.44
CA GLY A 100 -10.71 11.69 -1.49
C GLY A 100 -9.76 10.72 -0.75
N LEU A 101 -10.29 9.60 -0.27
CA LEU A 101 -9.50 8.52 0.35
C LEU A 101 -8.55 7.87 -0.65
N GLY A 102 -9.00 7.71 -1.90
CA GLY A 102 -8.25 7.16 -3.03
C GLY A 102 -6.99 7.95 -3.37
N VAL A 103 -6.97 9.26 -3.11
CA VAL A 103 -5.75 10.08 -3.27
C VAL A 103 -4.65 9.59 -2.34
N LYS A 104 -4.91 9.44 -1.03
CA LYS A 104 -3.89 8.90 -0.10
C LYS A 104 -3.61 7.41 -0.34
N ALA A 105 -4.60 6.63 -0.76
CA ALA A 105 -4.40 5.25 -1.21
C ALA A 105 -3.63 5.14 -2.53
N ALA A 106 -3.31 6.27 -3.18
CA ALA A 106 -2.61 6.36 -4.45
C ALA A 106 -3.29 5.59 -5.59
N MET A 107 -4.61 5.60 -5.64
CA MET A 107 -5.38 5.01 -6.74
C MET A 107 -5.25 5.86 -8.01
N VAL A 108 -5.25 5.22 -9.17
CA VAL A 108 -5.27 5.93 -10.47
C VAL A 108 -6.63 6.64 -10.63
N PRO A 109 -6.62 7.92 -11.04
CA PRO A 109 -5.50 8.73 -11.58
C PRO A 109 -4.68 9.50 -10.51
N PHE A 110 -4.99 9.39 -9.24
CA PHE A 110 -4.45 10.23 -8.16
C PHE A 110 -3.11 9.76 -7.56
N HIS A 111 -2.45 8.78 -8.16
CA HIS A 111 -1.21 8.14 -7.67
C HIS A 111 0.07 8.96 -7.83
N GLY A 112 0.04 10.07 -8.60
CA GLY A 112 1.25 10.76 -9.09
C GLY A 112 2.19 11.29 -8.00
N TRP A 113 1.68 11.60 -6.81
CA TRP A 113 2.47 12.10 -5.68
C TRP A 113 3.40 11.03 -5.10
N LEU A 114 2.97 9.75 -5.10
CA LEU A 114 3.64 8.68 -4.37
C LEU A 114 5.03 8.34 -4.92
N PRO A 115 5.23 8.18 -6.25
CA PRO A 115 6.58 7.99 -6.81
C PRO A 115 7.48 9.24 -6.69
N GLN A 116 6.92 10.44 -6.59
CA GLN A 116 7.70 11.67 -6.40
C GLN A 116 8.20 11.80 -4.95
N ALA A 117 7.41 11.33 -3.98
CA ALA A 117 7.82 11.28 -2.57
C ALA A 117 9.06 10.40 -2.30
N MET A 118 9.54 9.63 -3.29
CA MET A 118 10.81 8.87 -3.21
C MET A 118 12.06 9.73 -3.13
N ALA A 119 11.97 11.04 -3.26
CA ALA A 119 13.04 11.97 -2.90
C ALA A 119 13.42 11.89 -1.41
N ALA A 120 12.51 11.46 -0.55
CA ALA A 120 12.71 11.27 0.88
C ALA A 120 13.75 10.15 1.19
N PRO A 121 14.39 10.17 2.38
CA PRO A 121 15.22 9.06 2.86
C PRO A 121 14.47 7.72 2.93
N ALA A 122 15.21 6.59 2.91
CA ALA A 122 14.60 5.26 2.88
C ALA A 122 13.66 4.96 4.06
N PRO A 123 13.97 5.32 5.33
CA PRO A 123 13.03 5.11 6.44
C PRO A 123 11.73 5.91 6.28
N VAL A 124 11.81 7.14 5.77
CA VAL A 124 10.61 7.96 5.47
C VAL A 124 9.81 7.33 4.33
N SER A 125 10.48 6.85 3.28
CA SER A 125 9.82 6.13 2.19
C SER A 125 9.09 4.88 2.72
N ALA A 126 9.72 4.11 3.63
CA ALA A 126 9.09 2.96 4.28
C ALA A 126 7.84 3.37 5.06
N LEU A 127 7.90 4.46 5.85
CA LEU A 127 6.77 4.98 6.61
C LEU A 127 5.59 5.35 5.69
N LEU A 128 5.84 6.09 4.61
CA LEU A 128 4.79 6.54 3.68
C LEU A 128 4.10 5.37 2.98
N HIS A 129 4.88 4.37 2.53
CA HIS A 129 4.41 3.29 1.65
C HIS A 129 3.94 2.03 2.36
N ALA A 130 4.52 1.72 3.53
CA ALA A 130 4.25 0.47 4.22
C ALA A 130 3.34 0.64 5.44
N VAL A 131 3.42 1.77 6.14
CA VAL A 131 2.85 1.88 7.48
C VAL A 131 1.72 2.91 7.57
N ALA A 132 1.91 4.15 7.10
CA ALA A 132 1.06 5.25 7.48
C ALA A 132 0.16 5.77 6.34
N VAL A 133 0.70 6.56 5.41
CA VAL A 133 -0.12 7.42 4.55
C VAL A 133 -1.02 6.64 3.60
N VAL A 134 -0.45 5.72 2.81
CA VAL A 134 -1.25 4.92 1.86
C VAL A 134 -2.20 3.97 2.58
N LYS A 135 -1.82 3.53 3.80
CA LYS A 135 -2.67 2.68 4.64
C LYS A 135 -3.86 3.43 5.22
N ALA A 136 -3.68 4.68 5.63
CA ALA A 136 -4.77 5.53 6.08
C ALA A 136 -5.83 5.70 4.99
N GLY A 137 -5.42 5.91 3.73
CA GLY A 137 -6.34 5.96 2.60
C GLY A 137 -7.07 4.65 2.37
N ALA A 138 -6.35 3.54 2.28
CA ALA A 138 -6.93 2.22 2.04
C ALA A 138 -7.82 1.75 3.20
N PHE A 139 -7.40 1.97 4.45
CA PHE A 139 -8.19 1.69 5.64
C PHE A 139 -9.47 2.53 5.69
N GLY A 140 -9.37 3.83 5.35
CA GLY A 140 -10.52 4.71 5.24
C GLY A 140 -11.54 4.21 4.22
N ILE A 141 -11.10 3.70 3.05
CA ILE A 141 -11.99 3.08 2.06
C ILE A 141 -12.73 1.89 2.67
N VAL A 142 -12.02 1.01 3.40
CA VAL A 142 -12.63 -0.13 4.09
C VAL A 142 -13.66 0.33 5.10
N ARG A 143 -13.28 1.24 6.02
CA ARG A 143 -14.19 1.77 7.05
C ARG A 143 -15.42 2.43 6.44
N PHE A 144 -15.25 3.21 5.38
CA PHE A 144 -16.34 3.91 4.72
C PHE A 144 -17.35 2.94 4.08
N ILE A 145 -16.85 1.86 3.45
CA ILE A 145 -17.70 0.84 2.83
C ILE A 145 -18.43 0.02 3.88
N TYR A 146 -17.73 -0.45 4.92
CA TYR A 146 -18.32 -1.40 5.88
C TYR A 146 -19.05 -0.73 7.03
N ASP A 147 -18.46 0.33 7.60
CA ASP A 147 -18.95 0.90 8.84
C ASP A 147 -19.90 2.11 8.63
N VAL A 148 -19.82 2.78 7.47
CA VAL A 148 -20.67 3.93 7.13
C VAL A 148 -21.81 3.51 6.21
N TYR A 149 -21.47 2.97 5.03
CA TYR A 149 -22.49 2.58 4.04
C TYR A 149 -23.15 1.25 4.36
N GLY A 150 -22.39 0.28 4.83
CA GLY A 150 -22.80 -1.13 4.92
C GLY A 150 -22.76 -1.82 3.57
N ILE A 151 -22.51 -3.14 3.61
CA ILE A 151 -22.37 -3.98 2.40
C ILE A 151 -23.66 -4.01 1.58
N GLU A 152 -24.80 -4.07 2.25
CA GLU A 152 -26.13 -4.15 1.63
C GLU A 152 -26.38 -2.92 0.76
N ARG A 153 -26.23 -1.72 1.31
CA ARG A 153 -26.43 -0.46 0.59
C ARG A 153 -25.44 -0.27 -0.56
N VAL A 154 -24.16 -0.65 -0.37
CA VAL A 154 -23.16 -0.62 -1.46
C VAL A 154 -23.57 -1.56 -2.60
N SER A 155 -24.15 -2.72 -2.29
CA SER A 155 -24.66 -3.68 -3.27
C SER A 155 -25.90 -3.15 -3.97
N GLU A 156 -26.89 -2.66 -3.25
CA GLU A 156 -28.14 -2.10 -3.79
C GLU A 156 -27.90 -0.90 -4.73
N LEU A 157 -26.95 -0.04 -4.37
CA LEU A 157 -26.55 1.09 -5.19
C LEU A 157 -25.59 0.71 -6.32
N SER A 158 -25.15 -0.56 -6.37
CA SER A 158 -24.17 -1.06 -7.35
C SER A 158 -22.86 -0.25 -7.37
N LEU A 159 -22.38 0.18 -6.20
CA LEU A 159 -21.16 1.00 -6.04
C LEU A 159 -19.87 0.16 -6.05
N GLY A 160 -19.98 -1.13 -5.71
CA GLY A 160 -18.84 -2.07 -5.68
C GLY A 160 -18.17 -2.26 -7.04
N PRO A 161 -18.91 -2.63 -8.12
CA PRO A 161 -18.33 -2.90 -9.43
C PRO A 161 -17.49 -1.76 -10.02
N PRO A 162 -17.92 -0.49 -10.04
CA PRO A 162 -17.08 0.62 -10.50
C PRO A 162 -15.78 0.75 -9.71
N LEU A 163 -15.84 0.59 -8.38
CA LEU A 163 -14.65 0.65 -7.53
C LEU A 163 -13.71 -0.53 -7.81
N ALA A 164 -14.25 -1.75 -8.02
CA ALA A 164 -13.47 -2.93 -8.40
C ALA A 164 -12.73 -2.72 -9.72
N ILE A 165 -13.36 -2.08 -10.71
CA ILE A 165 -12.75 -1.75 -12.00
C ILE A 165 -11.61 -0.74 -11.81
N VAL A 166 -11.83 0.34 -11.07
CA VAL A 166 -10.80 1.36 -10.80
C VAL A 166 -9.61 0.76 -10.03
N ALA A 167 -9.89 -0.07 -9.02
CA ALA A 167 -8.86 -0.80 -8.28
C ALA A 167 -8.05 -1.73 -9.21
N SER A 168 -8.72 -2.48 -10.08
CA SER A 168 -8.09 -3.39 -11.03
C SER A 168 -7.22 -2.66 -12.06
N ILE A 169 -7.70 -1.55 -12.62
CA ILE A 169 -6.91 -0.68 -13.50
C ILE A 169 -5.66 -0.20 -12.75
N THR A 170 -5.81 0.23 -11.50
CA THR A 170 -4.68 0.70 -10.67
C THR A 170 -3.66 -0.41 -10.42
N ILE A 171 -4.12 -1.63 -10.15
CA ILE A 171 -3.26 -2.81 -9.94
C ILE A 171 -2.39 -3.07 -11.17
N ILE A 172 -2.98 -3.14 -12.33
CA ILE A 172 -2.26 -3.43 -13.58
C ILE A 172 -1.37 -2.25 -13.99
N TYR A 173 -1.90 -1.02 -13.96
CA TYR A 173 -1.14 0.17 -14.28
C TYR A 173 0.09 0.33 -13.38
N GLY A 174 -0.08 0.21 -12.06
CA GLY A 174 1.03 0.30 -11.09
C GLY A 174 2.11 -0.74 -11.37
N SER A 175 1.72 -1.98 -11.68
CA SER A 175 2.66 -3.06 -12.01
C SER A 175 3.42 -2.81 -13.32
N LEU A 176 2.74 -2.34 -14.37
CA LEU A 176 3.37 -1.96 -15.64
C LEU A 176 4.34 -0.79 -15.48
N ARG A 177 3.98 0.21 -14.68
CA ARG A 177 4.86 1.35 -14.39
C ARG A 177 6.06 0.94 -13.53
N ALA A 178 5.90 -0.01 -12.60
CA ALA A 178 7.01 -0.57 -11.82
C ALA A 178 8.03 -1.28 -12.72
N LEU A 179 7.58 -2.04 -13.72
CA LEU A 179 8.44 -2.73 -14.68
C LEU A 179 9.38 -1.77 -15.45
N GLN A 180 8.89 -0.57 -15.76
CA GLN A 180 9.61 0.45 -16.51
C GLN A 180 10.65 1.24 -15.67
N GLN A 181 10.66 1.10 -14.34
CA GLN A 181 11.57 1.88 -13.49
C GLN A 181 12.94 1.20 -13.37
N THR A 182 14.01 1.97 -13.55
CA THR A 182 15.38 1.55 -13.28
C THR A 182 15.79 1.85 -11.83
N ASP A 183 15.28 2.93 -11.23
CA ASP A 183 15.49 3.26 -9.81
C ASP A 183 14.70 2.31 -8.92
N ILE A 184 15.38 1.69 -7.93
CA ILE A 184 14.80 0.67 -7.05
C ILE A 184 13.65 1.27 -6.21
N LYS A 185 13.85 2.44 -5.61
CA LYS A 185 12.83 3.07 -4.76
C LYS A 185 11.59 3.46 -5.57
N ARG A 186 11.76 3.99 -6.79
CA ARG A 186 10.64 4.31 -7.68
C ARG A 186 9.91 3.06 -8.15
N ARG A 187 10.64 1.96 -8.41
CA ARG A 187 10.04 0.65 -8.71
C ARG A 187 9.19 0.16 -7.54
N LEU A 188 9.70 0.25 -6.31
CA LEU A 188 8.96 -0.09 -5.09
C LEU A 188 7.74 0.83 -4.88
N ALA A 189 7.82 2.11 -5.25
CA ALA A 189 6.71 3.04 -5.16
C ALA A 189 5.56 2.65 -6.10
N PHE A 190 5.83 2.40 -7.37
CA PHE A 190 4.81 1.96 -8.32
C PHE A 190 4.25 0.58 -7.96
N SER A 191 5.08 -0.32 -7.43
CA SER A 191 4.57 -1.58 -6.90
C SER A 191 3.70 -1.38 -5.64
N THR A 192 3.83 -0.28 -4.90
CA THR A 192 2.89 0.08 -3.82
C THR A 192 1.56 0.57 -4.37
N VAL A 193 1.56 1.41 -5.42
CA VAL A 193 0.34 1.80 -6.15
C VAL A 193 -0.50 0.57 -6.52
N SER A 194 0.16 -0.43 -7.12
CA SER A 194 -0.49 -1.69 -7.45
C SER A 194 -1.04 -2.42 -6.22
N GLN A 195 -0.19 -2.66 -5.22
CA GLN A 195 -0.53 -3.56 -4.11
C GLN A 195 -1.51 -2.97 -3.08
N VAL A 196 -1.50 -1.66 -2.85
CA VAL A 196 -2.49 -1.03 -1.95
C VAL A 196 -3.90 -1.15 -2.53
N SER A 197 -4.02 -1.13 -3.84
CA SER A 197 -5.32 -1.26 -4.52
C SER A 197 -5.96 -2.66 -4.38
N TYR A 198 -5.21 -3.69 -3.94
CA TYR A 198 -5.81 -4.97 -3.56
C TYR A 198 -6.75 -4.85 -2.35
N ILE A 199 -6.48 -3.89 -1.45
CA ILE A 199 -7.33 -3.63 -0.29
C ILE A 199 -8.67 -3.04 -0.74
N ALA A 200 -8.60 -2.03 -1.62
CA ALA A 200 -9.80 -1.42 -2.20
C ALA A 200 -10.59 -2.43 -3.07
N LEU A 201 -9.88 -3.31 -3.81
CA LEU A 201 -10.49 -4.39 -4.57
C LEU A 201 -11.24 -5.35 -3.64
N GLY A 202 -10.61 -5.82 -2.54
CA GLY A 202 -11.25 -6.69 -1.57
C GLY A 202 -12.50 -6.08 -0.95
N ALA A 203 -12.44 -4.80 -0.58
CA ALA A 203 -13.58 -4.08 -0.03
C ALA A 203 -14.73 -3.91 -1.06
N SER A 204 -14.39 -3.71 -2.34
CA SER A 204 -15.39 -3.49 -3.41
C SER A 204 -16.18 -4.73 -3.81
N LEU A 205 -15.63 -5.94 -3.55
CA LEU A 205 -16.30 -7.21 -3.88
C LEU A 205 -17.38 -7.61 -2.85
N ALA A 206 -17.42 -6.94 -1.70
CA ALA A 206 -18.47 -7.02 -0.67
C ALA A 206 -18.81 -8.46 -0.20
N GLY A 207 -17.85 -9.37 -0.23
CA GLY A 207 -18.01 -10.76 0.22
C GLY A 207 -17.04 -11.12 1.35
N PRO A 208 -17.36 -12.10 2.22
CA PRO A 208 -16.57 -12.37 3.43
C PRO A 208 -15.11 -12.73 3.10
N PHE A 209 -14.86 -13.60 2.14
CA PHE A 209 -13.49 -13.96 1.74
C PHE A 209 -12.74 -12.82 1.06
N ALA A 210 -13.41 -12.01 0.24
CA ALA A 210 -12.80 -10.84 -0.38
C ALA A 210 -12.43 -9.78 0.67
N THR A 211 -13.28 -9.57 1.65
CA THR A 211 -13.04 -8.69 2.81
C THR A 211 -11.82 -9.14 3.61
N ILE A 212 -11.80 -10.43 3.99
CA ILE A 212 -10.66 -11.04 4.69
C ILE A 212 -9.38 -10.83 3.87
N GLY A 213 -9.41 -11.15 2.57
CA GLY A 213 -8.28 -10.98 1.67
C GLY A 213 -7.76 -9.55 1.63
N GLY A 214 -8.65 -8.56 1.53
CA GLY A 214 -8.33 -7.14 1.53
C GLY A 214 -7.74 -6.65 2.87
N LEU A 215 -8.38 -6.98 4.00
CA LEU A 215 -7.93 -6.60 5.34
C LEU A 215 -6.59 -7.23 5.69
N VAL A 216 -6.44 -8.53 5.46
CA VAL A 216 -5.20 -9.25 5.69
C VAL A 216 -4.08 -8.70 4.78
N HIS A 217 -4.40 -8.31 3.54
CA HIS A 217 -3.44 -7.69 2.63
C HIS A 217 -2.92 -6.34 3.16
N LEU A 218 -3.70 -5.61 3.95
CA LEU A 218 -3.25 -4.38 4.59
C LEU A 218 -2.02 -4.62 5.48
N VAL A 219 -2.01 -5.70 6.26
CA VAL A 219 -0.89 -6.08 7.13
C VAL A 219 0.24 -6.74 6.32
N HIS A 220 -0.11 -7.73 5.48
CA HIS A 220 0.87 -8.51 4.71
C HIS A 220 1.70 -7.63 3.77
N GLN A 221 1.04 -6.75 3.03
CA GLN A 221 1.72 -5.80 2.16
C GLN A 221 2.60 -4.83 2.96
N GLY A 222 2.16 -4.42 4.15
CA GLY A 222 2.96 -3.60 5.06
C GLY A 222 4.29 -4.26 5.40
N LEU A 223 4.26 -5.51 5.90
CA LEU A 223 5.45 -6.27 6.26
C LEU A 223 6.41 -6.47 5.08
N MET A 224 5.89 -6.90 3.93
CA MET A 224 6.71 -7.10 2.74
C MET A 224 7.34 -5.80 2.22
N LYS A 225 6.58 -4.70 2.25
CA LYS A 225 7.06 -3.38 1.77
C LYS A 225 8.09 -2.76 2.68
N ILE A 226 7.88 -2.79 4.00
CA ILE A 226 8.87 -2.24 4.92
C ILE A 226 10.19 -3.01 4.82
N THR A 227 10.14 -4.34 4.67
CA THR A 227 11.31 -5.19 4.41
C THR A 227 12.07 -4.73 3.15
N LEU A 228 11.36 -4.55 2.04
CA LEU A 228 11.96 -4.12 0.76
C LEU A 228 12.58 -2.72 0.86
N PHE A 229 11.92 -1.77 1.53
CA PHE A 229 12.45 -0.42 1.70
C PHE A 229 13.66 -0.37 2.65
N PHE A 230 13.65 -1.13 3.73
CA PHE A 230 14.80 -1.21 4.63
C PHE A 230 16.00 -1.86 3.93
N ALA A 231 15.79 -2.97 3.23
CA ALA A 231 16.86 -3.61 2.46
C ALA A 231 17.39 -2.70 1.34
N ALA A 232 16.51 -2.03 0.59
CA ALA A 232 16.92 -1.05 -0.43
C ALA A 232 17.68 0.14 0.18
N GLY A 233 17.30 0.58 1.39
CA GLY A 233 18.00 1.61 2.14
C GLY A 233 19.41 1.17 2.52
N ALA A 234 19.56 -0.04 3.07
CA ALA A 234 20.85 -0.61 3.44
C ALA A 234 21.78 -0.77 2.23
N LEU A 235 21.26 -1.25 1.09
CA LEU A 235 22.01 -1.35 -0.17
C LEU A 235 22.48 0.03 -0.66
N ALA A 236 21.62 1.03 -0.61
CA ALA A 236 21.96 2.40 -1.02
C ALA A 236 23.01 3.03 -0.10
N GLU A 237 22.87 2.89 1.21
CA GLU A 237 23.75 3.50 2.20
C GLU A 237 25.13 2.87 2.23
N ARG A 238 25.21 1.52 2.15
CA ARG A 238 26.47 0.79 2.26
C ARG A 238 27.26 0.65 0.96
N ARG A 239 26.54 0.60 -0.16
CA ARG A 239 27.15 0.28 -1.46
C ARG A 239 26.78 1.25 -2.58
N GLY A 240 25.99 2.29 -2.29
CA GLY A 240 25.50 3.21 -3.31
C GLY A 240 24.57 2.55 -4.35
N ILE A 241 24.04 1.34 -4.06
CA ILE A 241 23.15 0.62 -4.96
C ILE A 241 21.75 1.24 -4.92
N THR A 242 21.41 1.98 -5.96
CA THR A 242 20.12 2.66 -6.10
C THR A 242 19.36 2.24 -7.35
N SER A 243 20.04 1.62 -8.32
CA SER A 243 19.43 1.19 -9.58
C SER A 243 19.49 -0.33 -9.76
N VAL A 244 18.61 -0.83 -10.61
CA VAL A 244 18.51 -2.27 -10.95
C VAL A 244 19.81 -2.82 -11.55
N ASP A 245 20.50 -2.00 -12.33
CA ASP A 245 21.75 -2.43 -13.00
C ASP A 245 22.90 -2.61 -11.99
N GLN A 246 22.89 -1.85 -10.91
CA GLN A 246 23.85 -1.95 -9.82
C GLN A 246 23.65 -3.18 -8.91
N MET A 247 22.52 -3.88 -9.04
CA MET A 247 22.21 -5.07 -8.22
C MET A 247 23.08 -6.28 -8.52
N VAL A 248 23.88 -6.26 -9.58
CA VAL A 248 24.76 -7.37 -9.98
C VAL A 248 25.69 -7.78 -8.84
N GLY A 249 25.60 -9.05 -8.41
CA GLY A 249 26.42 -9.62 -7.34
C GLY A 249 26.13 -9.07 -5.93
N ALA A 250 25.05 -8.30 -5.73
CA ALA A 250 24.68 -7.75 -4.44
C ALA A 250 24.46 -8.83 -3.38
N GLY A 251 23.93 -10.01 -3.77
CA GLY A 251 23.72 -11.14 -2.86
C GLY A 251 24.99 -11.74 -2.28
N ARG A 252 26.12 -11.64 -2.99
CA ARG A 252 27.42 -12.08 -2.47
C ARG A 252 28.05 -11.04 -1.55
N ARG A 253 27.77 -9.77 -1.78
CA ARG A 253 28.33 -8.64 -1.02
C ARG A 253 27.56 -8.32 0.25
N MET A 254 26.23 -8.51 0.23
CA MET A 254 25.30 -8.25 1.32
C MET A 254 24.24 -9.37 1.41
N PRO A 255 24.63 -10.60 1.79
CA PRO A 255 23.77 -11.78 1.71
C PRO A 255 22.53 -11.71 2.62
N LEU A 256 22.64 -11.20 3.85
CA LEU A 256 21.51 -11.08 4.76
C LEU A 256 20.49 -10.01 4.30
N THR A 257 21.01 -8.87 3.86
CA THR A 257 20.19 -7.80 3.28
C THR A 257 19.44 -8.28 2.05
N MET A 258 20.15 -9.01 1.16
CA MET A 258 19.54 -9.56 -0.05
C MET A 258 18.61 -10.73 0.23
N LEU A 259 18.84 -11.51 1.28
CA LEU A 259 17.90 -12.53 1.74
C LEU A 259 16.58 -11.88 2.16
N ALA A 260 16.62 -10.85 3.01
CA ALA A 260 15.43 -10.10 3.40
C ALA A 260 14.72 -9.49 2.20
N PHE A 261 15.47 -8.84 1.28
CA PHE A 261 14.91 -8.32 0.04
C PHE A 261 14.23 -9.41 -0.80
N SER A 262 14.85 -10.59 -0.91
CA SER A 262 14.29 -11.71 -1.67
C SER A 262 12.98 -12.21 -1.08
N ILE A 263 12.91 -12.38 0.23
CA ILE A 263 11.68 -12.78 0.93
C ILE A 263 10.56 -11.75 0.67
N GLY A 264 10.85 -10.47 0.83
CA GLY A 264 9.87 -9.41 0.54
C GLY A 264 9.41 -9.42 -0.92
N ALA A 265 10.33 -9.59 -1.88
CA ALA A 265 10.04 -9.63 -3.31
C ALA A 265 9.19 -10.86 -3.70
N LEU A 266 9.54 -12.05 -3.22
CA LEU A 266 8.80 -13.28 -3.46
C LEU A 266 7.40 -13.21 -2.84
N GLY A 267 7.28 -12.61 -1.66
CA GLY A 267 5.99 -12.35 -1.04
C GLY A 267 5.11 -11.40 -1.87
N MET A 268 5.69 -10.34 -2.46
CA MET A 268 4.97 -9.43 -3.35
C MET A 268 4.47 -10.11 -4.62
N ILE A 269 5.23 -11.07 -5.15
CA ILE A 269 4.78 -11.93 -6.26
C ILE A 269 3.60 -12.78 -5.81
N GLY A 270 3.58 -13.21 -4.55
CA GLY A 270 2.57 -14.09 -3.98
C GLY A 270 2.99 -15.56 -4.03
N ILE A 271 4.26 -15.85 -3.76
CA ILE A 271 4.79 -17.23 -3.71
C ILE A 271 4.60 -17.79 -2.29
N PRO A 272 3.97 -19.00 -2.15
CA PRO A 272 3.92 -19.69 -0.86
C PRO A 272 5.34 -19.98 -0.34
N PRO A 273 5.58 -20.00 0.97
CA PRO A 273 4.64 -19.83 2.08
C PRO A 273 4.55 -18.38 2.60
N ILE A 274 4.93 -17.37 1.82
CA ILE A 274 5.02 -15.98 2.28
C ILE A 274 3.63 -15.33 2.33
N ALA A 275 3.45 -14.38 3.26
CA ALA A 275 2.19 -13.70 3.57
C ALA A 275 1.38 -13.22 2.36
N GLY A 276 2.04 -12.73 1.29
CA GLY A 276 1.37 -12.22 0.08
C GLY A 276 0.54 -13.24 -0.68
N PHE A 277 0.89 -14.53 -0.60
CA PHE A 277 0.09 -15.60 -1.17
C PHE A 277 -1.27 -15.70 -0.49
N VAL A 278 -1.29 -15.70 0.84
CA VAL A 278 -2.52 -15.88 1.63
C VAL A 278 -3.57 -14.84 1.27
N SER A 279 -3.22 -13.56 1.26
CA SER A 279 -4.18 -12.51 0.94
C SER A 279 -4.69 -12.58 -0.50
N LYS A 280 -3.83 -12.92 -1.47
CA LYS A 280 -4.25 -13.11 -2.88
C LYS A 280 -5.17 -14.33 -3.04
N TRP A 281 -4.91 -15.38 -2.29
CA TRP A 281 -5.74 -16.59 -2.27
C TRP A 281 -7.16 -16.28 -1.79
N TYR A 282 -7.29 -15.58 -0.65
CA TYR A 282 -8.61 -15.18 -0.13
C TYR A 282 -9.33 -14.20 -1.07
N LEU A 283 -8.63 -13.26 -1.69
CA LEU A 283 -9.20 -12.38 -2.71
C LEU A 283 -9.71 -13.19 -3.93
N GLY A 284 -8.96 -14.21 -4.35
CA GLY A 284 -9.36 -15.06 -5.45
C GLY A 284 -10.62 -15.87 -5.14
N ILE A 285 -10.68 -16.50 -3.96
CA ILE A 285 -11.89 -17.22 -3.51
C ILE A 285 -13.08 -16.26 -3.44
N GLY A 286 -12.90 -15.08 -2.80
CA GLY A 286 -13.95 -14.10 -2.66
C GLY A 286 -14.45 -13.56 -4.00
N ALA A 287 -13.56 -13.38 -4.98
CA ALA A 287 -13.95 -12.99 -6.33
C ALA A 287 -14.83 -14.04 -7.03
N VAL A 288 -14.49 -15.33 -6.88
CA VAL A 288 -15.28 -16.43 -7.45
C VAL A 288 -16.66 -16.51 -6.79
N GLN A 289 -16.71 -16.45 -5.45
CA GLN A 289 -17.96 -16.51 -4.71
C GLN A 289 -18.88 -15.32 -4.96
N GLY A 290 -18.32 -14.14 -5.15
CA GLY A 290 -19.05 -12.91 -5.48
C GLY A 290 -19.47 -12.81 -6.95
N GLY A 291 -19.13 -13.78 -7.81
CA GLY A 291 -19.45 -13.74 -9.24
C GLY A 291 -18.49 -12.86 -10.07
N TYR A 292 -17.41 -12.36 -9.48
CA TYR A 292 -16.42 -11.50 -10.15
C TYR A 292 -15.22 -12.30 -10.69
N THR A 293 -15.46 -13.39 -11.39
CA THR A 293 -14.41 -14.31 -11.87
C THR A 293 -13.32 -13.64 -12.72
N TRP A 294 -13.65 -12.54 -13.41
CA TRP A 294 -12.69 -11.75 -14.19
C TRP A 294 -11.56 -11.16 -13.31
N VAL A 295 -11.78 -10.98 -12.00
CA VAL A 295 -10.78 -10.52 -11.06
C VAL A 295 -9.60 -11.51 -10.96
N LEU A 296 -9.82 -12.79 -11.19
CA LEU A 296 -8.74 -13.79 -11.23
C LEU A 296 -7.70 -13.45 -12.29
N LEU A 297 -8.14 -12.93 -13.46
CA LEU A 297 -7.21 -12.48 -14.51
C LEU A 297 -6.37 -11.28 -14.05
N VAL A 298 -6.96 -10.37 -13.25
CA VAL A 298 -6.24 -9.23 -12.67
C VAL A 298 -5.21 -9.70 -11.65
N LEU A 299 -5.58 -10.63 -10.76
CA LEU A 299 -4.70 -11.20 -9.76
C LEU A 299 -3.53 -11.97 -10.39
N ALA A 300 -3.83 -12.83 -11.37
CA ALA A 300 -2.81 -13.58 -12.10
C ALA A 300 -1.89 -12.65 -12.92
N GLY A 301 -2.48 -11.75 -13.69
CA GLY A 301 -1.73 -10.77 -14.50
C GLY A 301 -0.81 -9.89 -13.64
N SER A 302 -1.30 -9.40 -12.49
CA SER A 302 -0.48 -8.63 -11.57
C SER A 302 0.63 -9.48 -10.93
N SER A 303 0.37 -10.74 -10.58
CA SER A 303 1.41 -11.63 -10.06
C SER A 303 2.50 -11.91 -11.09
N LEU A 304 2.14 -12.12 -12.36
CA LEU A 304 3.10 -12.25 -13.47
C LEU A 304 3.91 -10.97 -13.67
N LEU A 305 3.28 -9.81 -13.64
CA LEU A 305 3.98 -8.53 -13.73
C LEU A 305 4.92 -8.32 -12.54
N ASN A 306 4.50 -8.69 -11.32
CA ASN A 306 5.34 -8.63 -10.13
C ASN A 306 6.57 -9.55 -10.30
N ALA A 307 6.39 -10.75 -10.81
CA ALA A 307 7.48 -11.65 -11.15
C ALA A 307 8.43 -11.03 -12.20
N ALA A 308 7.86 -10.43 -13.24
CA ALA A 308 8.61 -9.82 -14.33
C ALA A 308 9.54 -8.68 -13.87
N TYR A 309 9.16 -7.89 -12.85
CA TYR A 309 10.02 -6.82 -12.38
C TYR A 309 10.87 -7.17 -11.14
N PHE A 310 10.54 -8.22 -10.38
CA PHE A 310 11.35 -8.65 -9.23
C PHE A 310 12.34 -9.76 -9.56
N LEU A 311 11.94 -10.79 -10.33
CA LEU A 311 12.82 -11.94 -10.60
C LEU A 311 14.12 -11.57 -11.34
N PRO A 312 14.11 -10.69 -12.38
CA PRO A 312 15.36 -10.26 -13.00
C PRO A 312 16.30 -9.54 -12.03
N LEU A 313 15.76 -8.82 -11.06
CA LEU A 313 16.52 -8.11 -10.04
C LEU A 313 17.19 -9.12 -9.08
N LEU A 314 16.42 -10.12 -8.61
CA LEU A 314 16.94 -11.21 -7.79
C LEU A 314 17.97 -12.05 -8.55
N TYR A 315 17.73 -12.34 -9.82
CA TYR A 315 18.68 -13.07 -10.67
C TYR A 315 20.01 -12.34 -10.77
N ARG A 316 19.99 -11.03 -11.06
CA ARG A 316 21.22 -10.21 -11.09
C ARG A 316 21.97 -10.22 -9.76
N ALA A 317 21.23 -10.13 -8.67
CA ALA A 317 21.82 -10.06 -7.33
C ALA A 317 22.52 -11.36 -6.91
N TRP A 318 21.92 -12.52 -7.19
CA TRP A 318 22.39 -13.80 -6.70
C TRP A 318 23.25 -14.60 -7.69
N PHE A 319 22.93 -14.53 -8.99
CA PHE A 319 23.51 -15.43 -9.99
C PHE A 319 24.52 -14.75 -10.91
N MET A 320 24.51 -13.42 -11.03
CA MET A 320 25.51 -12.72 -11.82
C MET A 320 26.73 -12.39 -10.95
N ALA A 321 27.94 -12.56 -11.54
CA ALA A 321 29.17 -12.20 -10.84
C ALA A 321 29.35 -10.68 -10.80
N PRO A 322 29.83 -10.10 -9.68
CA PRO A 322 30.18 -8.69 -9.60
C PRO A 322 31.29 -8.37 -10.66
N VAL A 323 31.23 -7.13 -11.16
CA VAL A 323 32.28 -6.65 -12.11
C VAL A 323 33.60 -6.58 -11.37
N ALA A 324 34.69 -6.98 -12.00
CA ALA A 324 36.04 -7.12 -11.39
C ALA A 324 36.57 -5.82 -10.74
N SER A 325 36.09 -4.65 -11.17
CA SER A 325 36.42 -3.36 -10.56
C SER A 325 35.78 -3.13 -9.17
N ASP A 326 34.84 -3.99 -8.76
CA ASP A 326 34.13 -3.93 -7.50
C ASP A 326 34.74 -4.91 -6.47
N GLU A 327 36.08 -4.97 -6.37
CA GLU A 327 36.74 -5.76 -5.33
C GLU A 327 36.19 -5.41 -3.93
N PRO A 328 36.15 -6.40 -3.02
CA PRO A 328 35.58 -6.20 -1.71
C PRO A 328 36.39 -5.20 -0.89
N THR A 329 36.12 -3.91 -1.07
CA THR A 329 36.42 -2.98 0.02
C THR A 329 35.72 -3.53 1.25
N SER A 330 36.41 -3.65 2.36
CA SER A 330 36.10 -4.32 3.63
C SER A 330 34.72 -4.01 4.30
N ALA A 331 33.78 -3.40 3.60
CA ALA A 331 32.45 -3.09 4.06
C ALA A 331 31.51 -4.27 3.76
N GLY A 332 31.43 -5.23 4.68
CA GLY A 332 30.42 -6.28 4.68
C GLY A 332 28.99 -5.73 4.77
N GLU A 333 28.10 -6.50 5.34
CA GLU A 333 26.65 -6.19 5.49
C GLU A 333 26.34 -4.80 6.10
N GLY A 334 27.16 -4.29 6.97
CA GLY A 334 26.90 -3.09 7.75
C GLY A 334 26.52 -3.41 9.20
N PRO A 335 26.24 -2.38 10.00
CA PRO A 335 25.90 -2.55 11.41
C PRO A 335 24.53 -3.23 11.59
N ALA A 336 24.37 -3.94 12.71
CA ALA A 336 23.17 -4.74 12.99
C ALA A 336 21.87 -3.91 13.03
N ASP A 337 21.94 -2.67 13.46
CA ASP A 337 20.81 -1.72 13.50
C ASP A 337 20.26 -1.36 12.12
N LEU A 338 21.09 -1.46 11.08
CA LEU A 338 20.68 -1.24 9.68
C LEU A 338 20.01 -2.49 9.08
N ILE A 339 20.46 -3.70 9.46
CA ILE A 339 20.04 -4.96 8.85
C ILE A 339 18.91 -5.64 9.62
N ALA A 340 18.96 -5.58 10.96
CA ALA A 340 18.00 -6.28 11.82
C ALA A 340 16.53 -5.91 11.53
N PRO A 341 16.15 -4.64 11.28
CA PRO A 341 14.77 -4.32 10.93
C PRO A 341 14.27 -5.01 9.66
N ALA A 342 15.14 -5.11 8.64
CA ALA A 342 14.78 -5.81 7.40
C ALA A 342 14.61 -7.32 7.61
N LEU A 343 15.48 -7.94 8.40
CA LEU A 343 15.40 -9.38 8.73
C LEU A 343 14.18 -9.69 9.60
N VAL A 344 13.93 -8.90 10.64
CA VAL A 344 12.78 -9.09 11.53
C VAL A 344 11.47 -9.01 10.76
N THR A 345 11.32 -8.02 9.88
CA THR A 345 10.10 -7.86 9.08
C THR A 345 9.98 -8.93 7.98
N ALA A 346 11.09 -9.41 7.43
CA ALA A 346 11.11 -10.56 6.51
C ALA A 346 10.65 -11.84 7.21
N LEU A 347 11.20 -12.14 8.39
CA LEU A 347 10.81 -13.28 9.20
C LEU A 347 9.35 -13.20 9.64
N ALA A 348 8.90 -12.00 10.05
CA ALA A 348 7.48 -11.77 10.37
C ALA A 348 6.57 -12.06 9.16
N SER A 349 6.98 -11.66 7.94
CA SER A 349 6.23 -11.95 6.71
C SER A 349 6.15 -13.45 6.40
N LEU A 350 7.22 -14.20 6.67
CA LEU A 350 7.22 -15.66 6.56
C LEU A 350 6.33 -16.30 7.64
N ALA A 351 6.48 -15.87 8.89
CA ALA A 351 5.72 -16.40 10.01
C ALA A 351 4.20 -16.22 9.81
N VAL A 352 3.78 -15.00 9.42
CA VAL A 352 2.36 -14.70 9.17
C VAL A 352 1.83 -15.53 7.99
N GLY A 353 2.65 -15.82 6.97
CA GLY A 353 2.27 -16.69 5.87
C GLY A 353 2.13 -18.17 6.29
N LEU A 354 3.10 -18.69 7.05
CA LEU A 354 3.11 -20.08 7.54
C LEU A 354 1.99 -20.35 8.55
N PHE A 355 1.73 -19.39 9.44
CA PHE A 355 0.74 -19.52 10.50
C PHE A 355 -0.61 -18.87 10.17
N ALA A 356 -0.88 -18.58 8.90
CA ALA A 356 -2.12 -17.98 8.45
C ALA A 356 -3.37 -18.77 8.88
N GLY A 357 -3.28 -20.11 8.90
CA GLY A 357 -4.37 -20.96 9.36
C GLY A 357 -4.72 -20.77 10.85
N PHE A 358 -3.76 -20.41 11.69
CA PHE A 358 -4.00 -20.10 13.11
C PHE A 358 -4.68 -18.74 13.30
N ALA A 359 -4.26 -17.74 12.52
CA ALA A 359 -4.78 -16.39 12.63
C ALA A 359 -6.19 -16.23 12.01
N LEU A 360 -6.53 -17.05 11.02
CA LEU A 360 -7.77 -16.98 10.24
C LEU A 360 -8.76 -18.09 10.54
N SER A 361 -8.40 -19.07 11.39
CA SER A 361 -9.27 -20.19 11.74
C SER A 361 -10.54 -19.82 12.54
N PRO A 362 -10.60 -18.71 13.29
CA PRO A 362 -11.84 -18.27 13.94
C PRO A 362 -12.82 -17.56 13.00
N LEU A 363 -12.42 -17.25 11.76
CA LEU A 363 -13.21 -16.56 10.73
C LEU A 363 -13.75 -17.53 9.68
#